data_cd186a8ca34c9e5060964813f21a70f6
#
_entry.id   cd186a8ca34c9e5060964813f21a70f6
#
_cell.length_a   1.000
_cell.length_b   1.000
_cell.length_c   1.000
_cell.angle_alpha   90.00
_cell.angle_beta   90.00
_cell.angle_gamma   90.00
#
_symmetry.space_group_name_H-M   'P 1'
#
loop_
_entity.id
_entity.type
_entity.pdbx_description
1 polymer ?
#
loop_
_entity_poly.entity_id
_entity_poly.type
_entity_poly.pdbx_seq_one_letter_code
_entity_poly.pdbx_strand_id
1 'polypeptide(L)'
;VRKTLERYPYIVAVEDGEIVGYAYASAFRPRAAYLHSIETSIYMRMDYRGKGVGRRLYEALAKLLVLQNVFNMEACIAHCDPADEYVPATSRLFHERLGFRLVGKFTRCAHKFGRWYDMIWMERILGDHIANPEPFKPLPEVDQEKVAAILESA
;
A
#
# COMPACT_ATOMS: atom_id res chain seq x y z
N VAL A 1 8.90 8.20 8.59
CA VAL A 1 9.66 6.99 8.21
C VAL A 1 10.11 6.22 9.45
N ARG A 2 10.93 6.81 10.34
CA ARG A 2 11.46 6.10 11.52
C ARG A 2 10.38 5.45 12.36
N LYS A 3 9.32 6.20 12.74
CA LYS A 3 8.20 5.69 13.53
C LYS A 3 7.43 4.56 12.82
N THR A 4 7.30 4.64 11.50
CA THR A 4 6.68 3.59 10.70
C THR A 4 7.47 2.30 10.82
N LEU A 5 8.80 2.36 10.67
CA LEU A 5 9.70 1.20 10.68
C LEU A 5 9.76 0.46 12.03
N GLU A 6 9.29 1.07 13.11
CA GLU A 6 9.13 0.38 14.39
C GLU A 6 8.10 -0.75 14.32
N ARG A 7 7.17 -0.70 13.36
CA ARG A 7 6.09 -1.68 13.21
C ARG A 7 5.90 -2.19 11.79
N TYR A 8 6.03 -1.31 10.79
CA TYR A 8 5.62 -1.58 9.41
C TYR A 8 6.73 -1.30 8.41
N PRO A 9 6.70 -1.97 7.24
CA PRO A 9 7.64 -1.67 6.17
C PRO A 9 7.45 -0.25 5.62
N TYR A 10 8.57 0.39 5.34
CA TYR A 10 8.67 1.59 4.52
C TYR A 10 9.82 1.35 3.55
N ILE A 11 9.52 1.13 2.29
CA ILE A 11 10.49 0.76 1.27
C ILE A 11 10.61 1.81 0.19
N VAL A 12 11.79 1.94 -0.36
CA VAL A 12 12.10 2.90 -1.42
C VAL A 12 12.64 2.18 -2.65
N ALA A 13 12.35 2.73 -3.82
CA ALA A 13 13.00 2.35 -5.06
C ALA A 13 14.08 3.40 -5.37
N VAL A 14 15.30 2.93 -5.64
CA VAL A 14 16.45 3.77 -5.95
C VAL A 14 16.96 3.42 -7.34
N GLU A 15 17.12 4.41 -8.20
CA GLU A 15 17.79 4.29 -9.49
C GLU A 15 18.81 5.41 -9.65
N ASP A 16 20.02 5.06 -10.10
CA ASP A 16 21.13 6.00 -10.27
C ASP A 16 21.41 6.85 -9.02
N GLY A 17 21.28 6.26 -7.83
CA GLY A 17 21.49 6.93 -6.55
C GLY A 17 20.36 7.83 -6.08
N GLU A 18 19.26 7.92 -6.83
CA GLU A 18 18.09 8.75 -6.49
C GLU A 18 16.87 7.92 -6.11
N ILE A 19 16.10 8.39 -5.14
CA ILE A 19 14.81 7.81 -4.80
C ILE A 19 13.78 8.19 -5.87
N VAL A 20 13.24 7.20 -6.54
CA VAL A 20 12.26 7.37 -7.63
C VAL A 20 10.83 7.01 -7.21
N GLY A 21 10.67 6.37 -6.06
CA GLY A 21 9.38 6.02 -5.49
C GLY A 21 9.51 5.39 -4.12
N TYR A 22 8.40 5.28 -3.41
CA TYR A 22 8.33 4.60 -2.13
C TYR A 22 6.94 3.99 -1.90
N ALA A 23 6.89 2.98 -1.05
CA ALA A 23 5.65 2.40 -0.55
C ALA A 23 5.80 2.06 0.93
N TYR A 24 4.72 2.20 1.67
CA TYR A 24 4.72 1.88 3.09
C TYR A 24 3.35 1.40 3.57
N ALA A 25 3.35 0.76 4.73
CA ALA A 25 2.15 0.36 5.42
C ALA A 25 1.97 1.15 6.73
N SER A 26 0.74 1.28 7.15
CA SER A 26 0.35 1.84 8.44
C SER A 26 -0.83 1.06 9.02
N ALA A 27 -1.13 1.27 10.30
CA ALA A 27 -2.28 0.63 10.93
C ALA A 27 -3.58 1.00 10.21
N PHE A 28 -4.40 -0.01 9.87
CA PHE A 28 -5.72 0.23 9.30
C PHE A 28 -6.65 0.91 10.31
N ARG A 29 -6.67 0.37 11.54
CA ARG A 29 -7.40 0.95 12.67
C ARG A 29 -6.63 0.69 13.97
N PRO A 30 -6.80 1.52 15.00
CA PRO A 30 -5.97 1.44 16.22
C PRO A 30 -6.26 0.25 17.14
N ARG A 31 -7.42 -0.40 16.98
CA ARG A 31 -7.83 -1.52 17.86
C ARG A 31 -7.13 -2.82 17.47
N ALA A 32 -6.84 -3.66 18.46
CA ALA A 32 -6.17 -4.94 18.30
C ALA A 32 -6.85 -5.91 17.32
N ALA A 33 -8.17 -5.84 17.19
CA ALA A 33 -8.94 -6.64 16.23
C ALA A 33 -8.51 -6.43 14.77
N TYR A 34 -7.85 -5.31 14.45
CA TYR A 34 -7.47 -4.94 13.09
C TYR A 34 -5.97 -5.11 12.79
N LEU A 35 -5.22 -5.80 13.66
CA LEU A 35 -3.77 -5.96 13.50
C LEU A 35 -3.34 -6.72 12.24
N HIS A 36 -4.22 -7.58 11.71
CA HIS A 36 -3.97 -8.33 10.47
C HIS A 36 -4.35 -7.57 9.19
N SER A 37 -4.76 -6.32 9.32
CA SER A 37 -5.09 -5.41 8.22
C SER A 37 -4.24 -4.16 8.30
N ILE A 38 -3.79 -3.66 7.14
CA ILE A 38 -3.01 -2.44 7.05
C ILE A 38 -3.57 -1.51 5.97
N GLU A 39 -3.30 -0.23 6.12
CA GLU A 39 -3.45 0.74 5.05
C GLU A 39 -2.12 0.88 4.33
N THR A 40 -2.15 0.83 3.01
CA THR A 40 -0.98 0.98 2.16
C THR A 40 -0.98 2.32 1.44
N SER A 41 0.21 2.86 1.24
CA SER A 41 0.43 4.07 0.46
C SER A 41 1.59 3.86 -0.49
N ILE A 42 1.48 4.43 -1.69
CA ILE A 42 2.53 4.39 -2.70
C ILE A 42 2.66 5.75 -3.38
N TYR A 43 3.90 6.12 -3.65
CA TYR A 43 4.24 7.30 -4.44
C TYR A 43 5.29 6.94 -5.49
N MET A 44 5.08 7.44 -6.70
CA MET A 44 6.04 7.30 -7.80
C MET A 44 6.32 8.67 -8.40
N ARG A 45 7.59 8.95 -8.64
CA ARG A 45 8.01 10.12 -9.43
C ARG A 45 7.39 10.03 -10.83
N MET A 46 6.90 11.16 -11.36
CA MET A 46 6.12 11.19 -12.60
C MET A 46 6.85 10.56 -13.80
N ASP A 47 8.15 10.82 -13.92
CA ASP A 47 9.00 10.31 -15.00
C ASP A 47 9.33 8.80 -14.89
N TYR A 48 9.00 8.18 -13.75
CA TYR A 48 9.15 6.73 -13.52
C TYR A 48 7.83 5.95 -13.57
N ARG A 49 6.72 6.61 -13.83
CA ARG A 49 5.44 5.95 -14.02
C ARG A 49 5.43 5.12 -15.31
N GLY A 50 4.75 3.97 -15.28
CA GLY A 50 4.65 3.07 -16.43
C GLY A 50 5.87 2.18 -16.68
N LYS A 51 6.90 2.24 -15.82
CA LYS A 51 8.13 1.43 -15.95
C LYS A 51 8.16 0.17 -15.07
N GLY A 52 7.05 -0.15 -14.42
CA GLY A 52 6.94 -1.35 -13.56
C GLY A 52 7.51 -1.19 -12.16
N VAL A 53 8.09 -0.05 -11.79
CA VAL A 53 8.66 0.18 -10.46
C VAL A 53 7.61 0.15 -9.37
N GLY A 54 6.44 0.74 -9.60
CA GLY A 54 5.33 0.71 -8.65
C GLY A 54 4.83 -0.70 -8.37
N ARG A 55 4.77 -1.56 -9.38
CA ARG A 55 4.45 -2.98 -9.21
C ARG A 55 5.48 -3.68 -8.33
N ARG A 56 6.76 -3.47 -8.60
CA ARG A 56 7.86 -4.06 -7.81
C ARG A 56 7.80 -3.63 -6.35
N LEU A 57 7.55 -2.34 -6.10
CA LEU A 57 7.36 -1.82 -4.74
C LEU A 57 6.20 -2.52 -4.02
N TYR A 58 5.04 -2.61 -4.65
CA TYR A 58 3.88 -3.24 -4.01
C TYR A 58 4.03 -4.75 -3.84
N GLU A 59 4.66 -5.46 -4.77
CA GLU A 59 4.92 -6.89 -4.61
C GLU A 59 5.92 -7.16 -3.47
N ALA A 60 6.97 -6.35 -3.35
CA ALA A 60 7.90 -6.44 -2.22
C ALA A 60 7.20 -6.12 -0.90
N LEU A 61 6.40 -5.05 -0.85
CA LEU A 61 5.62 -4.68 0.33
C LEU A 61 4.68 -5.82 0.75
N ALA A 62 3.94 -6.40 -0.19
CA ALA A 62 3.03 -7.52 0.07
C ALA A 62 3.76 -8.73 0.68
N LYS A 63 4.92 -9.09 0.16
CA LYS A 63 5.74 -10.19 0.70
C LYS A 63 6.21 -9.92 2.12
N LEU A 64 6.64 -8.68 2.42
CA LEU A 64 7.02 -8.29 3.77
C LEU A 64 5.83 -8.36 4.74
N LEU A 65 4.67 -7.91 4.31
CA LEU A 65 3.44 -7.96 5.11
C LEU A 65 2.99 -9.40 5.42
N VAL A 66 3.17 -10.32 4.48
CA VAL A 66 2.92 -11.76 4.72
C VAL A 66 3.81 -12.29 5.84
N LEU A 67 5.08 -11.89 5.92
CA LEU A 67 5.98 -12.26 7.04
C LEU A 67 5.47 -11.72 8.39
N GLN A 68 4.74 -10.62 8.38
CA GLN A 68 4.16 -10.02 9.58
C GLN A 68 2.80 -10.61 9.97
N ASN A 69 2.31 -11.60 9.24
CA ASN A 69 0.96 -12.18 9.40
C ASN A 69 -0.16 -11.18 9.11
N VAL A 70 0.03 -10.33 8.11
CA VAL A 70 -1.00 -9.43 7.57
C VAL A 70 -1.74 -10.16 6.44
N PHE A 71 -3.06 -10.05 6.41
CA PHE A 71 -3.93 -10.69 5.43
C PHE A 71 -4.60 -9.70 4.49
N ASN A 72 -4.79 -8.45 4.91
CA ASN A 72 -5.51 -7.43 4.16
C ASN A 72 -4.64 -6.20 3.91
N MET A 73 -4.49 -5.83 2.64
CA MET A 73 -3.98 -4.52 2.23
C MET A 73 -5.14 -3.63 1.80
N GLU A 74 -5.31 -2.52 2.50
CA GLU A 74 -6.35 -1.53 2.20
C GLU A 74 -5.71 -0.29 1.58
N ALA A 75 -6.30 0.23 0.50
CA ALA A 75 -5.85 1.46 -0.14
C ALA A 75 -6.99 2.49 -0.18
N CYS A 76 -6.69 3.70 0.30
CA CYS A 76 -7.58 4.84 0.25
C CYS A 76 -7.15 5.76 -0.89
N ILE A 77 -8.01 5.97 -1.88
CA ILE A 77 -7.68 6.65 -3.13
C ILE A 77 -8.68 7.77 -3.40
N ALA A 78 -8.17 8.98 -3.65
CA ALA A 78 -8.99 10.07 -4.14
C ALA A 78 -9.56 9.71 -5.52
N HIS A 79 -10.81 10.03 -5.75
CA HIS A 79 -11.55 9.67 -6.96
C HIS A 79 -12.46 10.78 -7.41
N CYS A 80 -12.61 10.96 -8.72
CA CYS A 80 -13.68 11.74 -9.33
C CYS A 80 -14.08 11.12 -10.66
N ASP A 81 -15.34 11.33 -11.02
CA ASP A 81 -15.91 10.82 -12.25
C ASP A 81 -16.73 11.95 -12.92
N PRO A 82 -16.31 12.43 -14.09
CA PRO A 82 -15.11 12.04 -14.84
C PRO A 82 -13.81 12.43 -14.13
N ALA A 83 -12.74 11.69 -14.38
CA ALA A 83 -11.41 11.99 -13.86
C ALA A 83 -10.92 13.35 -14.38
N ASP A 84 -10.21 14.11 -13.54
CA ASP A 84 -9.65 15.41 -13.91
C ASP A 84 -8.10 15.42 -13.80
N GLU A 85 -7.48 16.57 -14.07
CA GLU A 85 -6.03 16.73 -14.04
C GLU A 85 -5.42 16.55 -12.62
N TYR A 86 -6.19 16.81 -11.55
CA TYR A 86 -5.73 16.70 -10.17
C TYR A 86 -5.94 15.29 -9.60
N VAL A 87 -6.98 14.59 -10.07
CA VAL A 87 -7.34 13.23 -9.64
C VAL A 87 -7.60 12.36 -10.87
N PRO A 88 -6.54 12.00 -11.61
CA PRO A 88 -6.67 11.10 -12.75
C PRO A 88 -7.05 9.68 -12.31
N ALA A 89 -7.66 8.90 -13.20
CA ALA A 89 -8.03 7.50 -12.93
C ALA A 89 -6.83 6.55 -12.77
N THR A 90 -5.61 7.03 -12.94
CA THR A 90 -4.37 6.23 -13.00
C THR A 90 -4.16 5.39 -11.75
N SER A 91 -4.37 5.96 -10.55
CA SER A 91 -4.16 5.26 -9.28
C SER A 91 -5.14 4.11 -9.10
N ARG A 92 -6.42 4.31 -9.42
CA ARG A 92 -7.43 3.25 -9.37
C ARG A 92 -7.07 2.11 -10.32
N LEU A 93 -6.77 2.42 -11.58
CA LEU A 93 -6.41 1.43 -12.60
C LEU A 93 -5.13 0.65 -12.23
N PHE A 94 -4.14 1.35 -11.67
CA PHE A 94 -2.92 0.75 -11.17
C PHE A 94 -3.22 -0.28 -10.08
N HIS A 95 -4.05 0.05 -9.10
CA HIS A 95 -4.44 -0.87 -8.02
C HIS A 95 -5.25 -2.06 -8.54
N GLU A 96 -6.18 -1.83 -9.47
CA GLU A 96 -6.93 -2.91 -10.11
C GLU A 96 -6.01 -3.92 -10.80
N ARG A 97 -4.99 -3.46 -11.52
CA ARG A 97 -3.99 -4.31 -12.18
C ARG A 97 -3.13 -5.11 -11.21
N LEU A 98 -3.02 -4.68 -9.96
CA LEU A 98 -2.30 -5.38 -8.90
C LEU A 98 -3.19 -6.27 -8.05
N GLY A 99 -4.43 -6.50 -8.47
CA GLY A 99 -5.36 -7.40 -7.80
C GLY A 99 -6.17 -6.78 -6.67
N PHE A 100 -6.16 -5.45 -6.54
CA PHE A 100 -7.07 -4.76 -5.64
C PHE A 100 -8.48 -4.72 -6.24
N ARG A 101 -9.49 -4.86 -5.40
CA ARG A 101 -10.90 -4.70 -5.77
C ARG A 101 -11.52 -3.50 -5.07
N LEU A 102 -12.53 -2.90 -5.68
CA LEU A 102 -13.28 -1.81 -5.07
C LEU A 102 -14.11 -2.34 -3.89
N VAL A 103 -13.96 -1.70 -2.74
CA VAL A 103 -14.76 -1.98 -1.54
C VAL A 103 -15.96 -1.04 -1.46
N GLY A 104 -15.73 0.26 -1.63
CA GLY A 104 -16.78 1.26 -1.55
C GLY A 104 -16.29 2.67 -1.84
N LYS A 105 -17.25 3.60 -1.88
CA LYS A 105 -17.00 5.00 -2.21
C LYS A 105 -17.67 5.92 -1.21
N PHE A 106 -16.94 6.93 -0.74
CA PHE A 106 -17.49 8.09 -0.03
C PHE A 106 -17.66 9.23 -1.01
N THR A 107 -18.88 9.73 -1.10
CA THR A 107 -19.23 10.78 -2.07
C THR A 107 -18.89 12.15 -1.52
N ARG A 108 -18.09 12.92 -2.29
CA ARG A 108 -17.76 14.33 -2.01
C ARG A 108 -17.28 14.58 -0.59
N CYS A 109 -16.41 13.71 -0.09
CA CYS A 109 -15.90 13.77 1.28
C CYS A 109 -14.63 14.64 1.42
N ALA A 110 -14.02 15.04 0.31
CA ALA A 110 -12.82 15.90 0.31
C ALA A 110 -13.04 17.15 -0.56
N HIS A 111 -12.56 18.29 -0.08
CA HIS A 111 -12.60 19.54 -0.82
C HIS A 111 -11.20 20.14 -0.96
N LYS A 112 -10.73 20.30 -2.20
CA LYS A 112 -9.48 20.97 -2.54
C LYS A 112 -9.49 21.43 -4.00
N PHE A 113 -8.64 22.38 -4.32
CA PHE A 113 -8.56 23.00 -5.66
C PHE A 113 -9.91 23.58 -6.14
N GLY A 114 -10.76 24.08 -5.20
CA GLY A 114 -12.09 24.58 -5.51
C GLY A 114 -13.11 23.51 -5.91
N ARG A 115 -12.82 22.22 -5.70
CA ARG A 115 -13.65 21.08 -6.10
C ARG A 115 -13.87 20.09 -4.98
N TRP A 116 -14.98 19.39 -5.08
CA TRP A 116 -15.28 18.22 -4.23
C TRP A 116 -14.83 16.94 -4.92
N TYR A 117 -14.18 16.07 -4.14
CA TYR A 117 -13.72 14.75 -4.59
C TYR A 117 -14.33 13.65 -3.75
N ASP A 118 -14.56 12.53 -4.40
CA ASP A 118 -14.90 11.28 -3.74
C ASP A 118 -13.64 10.62 -3.19
N MET A 119 -13.82 9.64 -2.32
CA MET A 119 -12.78 8.75 -1.86
C MET A 119 -13.24 7.32 -2.02
N ILE A 120 -12.42 6.48 -2.63
CA ILE A 120 -12.67 5.05 -2.74
C ILE A 120 -11.73 4.27 -1.83
N TRP A 121 -12.25 3.17 -1.29
CA TRP A 121 -11.44 2.13 -0.67
C TRP A 121 -11.32 0.95 -1.62
N MET A 122 -10.09 0.47 -1.75
CA MET A 122 -9.78 -0.75 -2.49
C MET A 122 -9.03 -1.71 -1.58
N GLU A 123 -9.18 -3.01 -1.77
CA GLU A 123 -8.51 -4.01 -0.95
C GLU A 123 -7.86 -5.10 -1.78
N ARG A 124 -6.74 -5.62 -1.28
CA ARG A 124 -6.09 -6.84 -1.78
C ARG A 124 -5.92 -7.82 -0.64
N ILE A 125 -6.39 -9.04 -0.82
CA ILE A 125 -6.24 -10.11 0.15
C ILE A 125 -4.93 -10.83 -0.11
N LEU A 126 -4.10 -11.01 0.93
CA LEU A 126 -2.78 -11.61 0.84
C LEU A 126 -2.74 -13.11 1.17
N GLY A 127 -3.79 -13.63 1.79
CA GLY A 127 -3.87 -15.04 2.18
C GLY A 127 -5.23 -15.40 2.76
N ASP A 128 -5.43 -16.68 2.99
CA ASP A 128 -6.69 -17.20 3.55
C ASP A 128 -6.91 -16.75 5.00
N HIS A 129 -8.11 -16.32 5.32
CA HIS A 129 -8.49 -15.93 6.69
C HIS A 129 -8.76 -17.17 7.54
N ILE A 130 -7.69 -17.76 8.05
CA ILE A 130 -7.76 -18.95 8.92
C ILE A 130 -8.29 -18.58 10.31
N ALA A 131 -8.90 -19.56 11.02
CA ALA A 131 -9.57 -19.32 12.29
C ALA A 131 -8.60 -18.87 13.42
N ASN A 132 -7.38 -19.36 13.40
CA ASN A 132 -6.36 -19.05 14.42
C ASN A 132 -5.06 -18.60 13.75
N PRO A 133 -5.01 -17.35 13.23
CA PRO A 133 -3.79 -16.85 12.59
C PRO A 133 -2.68 -16.64 13.63
N GLU A 134 -1.44 -16.82 13.19
CA GLU A 134 -0.29 -16.39 14.00
C GLU A 134 -0.38 -14.89 14.30
N PRO A 135 0.04 -14.44 15.50
CA PRO A 135 -0.01 -13.03 15.86
C PRO A 135 0.74 -12.13 14.88
N PHE A 136 0.25 -10.91 14.75
CA PHE A 136 0.98 -9.86 14.03
C PHE A 136 2.37 -9.67 14.64
N LYS A 137 3.39 -9.58 13.80
CA LYS A 137 4.77 -9.30 14.20
C LYS A 137 5.21 -7.92 13.65
N PRO A 138 5.67 -7.00 14.52
CA PRO A 138 6.36 -5.81 14.05
C PRO A 138 7.55 -6.15 13.15
N LEU A 139 7.85 -5.29 12.18
CA LEU A 139 8.91 -5.54 11.21
C LEU A 139 10.27 -5.92 11.82
N PRO A 140 10.75 -5.29 12.92
CA PRO A 140 12.02 -5.69 13.53
C PRO A 140 12.03 -7.11 14.13
N GLU A 141 10.86 -7.70 14.37
CA GLU A 141 10.72 -9.02 14.99
C GLU A 141 10.57 -10.17 13.98
N VAL A 142 10.41 -9.86 12.67
CA VAL A 142 10.38 -10.90 11.64
C VAL A 142 11.79 -11.33 11.25
N ASP A 143 11.91 -12.46 10.56
CA ASP A 143 13.19 -12.97 10.07
C ASP A 143 13.86 -11.98 9.12
N GLN A 144 14.94 -11.33 9.55
CA GLN A 144 15.64 -10.29 8.80
C GLN A 144 16.37 -10.84 7.57
N GLU A 145 16.73 -12.13 7.54
CA GLU A 145 17.29 -12.75 6.34
C GLU A 145 16.22 -12.85 5.23
N LYS A 146 14.99 -13.18 5.60
CA LYS A 146 13.86 -13.18 4.65
C LYS A 146 13.54 -11.78 4.16
N VAL A 147 13.59 -10.78 5.03
CA VAL A 147 13.40 -9.36 4.63
C VAL A 147 14.44 -8.97 3.60
N ALA A 148 15.71 -9.23 3.86
CA ALA A 148 16.80 -8.94 2.92
C ALA A 148 16.61 -9.65 1.57
N ALA A 149 16.25 -10.94 1.59
CA ALA A 149 16.01 -11.71 0.36
C ALA A 149 14.86 -11.14 -0.48
N ILE A 150 13.78 -10.70 0.15
CA ILE A 150 12.65 -10.05 -0.55
C ILE A 150 13.10 -8.75 -1.21
N LEU A 151 13.84 -7.90 -0.50
CA LEU A 151 14.30 -6.61 -1.03
C LEU A 151 15.33 -6.77 -2.16
N GLU A 152 16.22 -7.75 -2.06
CA GLU A 152 17.22 -8.04 -3.09
C GLU A 152 16.60 -8.61 -4.37
N SER A 153 15.50 -9.36 -4.27
CA SER A 153 14.82 -9.99 -5.41
C SER A 153 13.76 -9.10 -6.08
N ALA A 154 13.52 -7.95 -5.50
CA ALA A 154 12.47 -7.04 -5.97
C ALA A 154 12.83 -6.28 -7.27
#